data_0be544ce615e944eccd2fc9485fd2751
#
_entry.id   0be544ce615e944eccd2fc9485fd2751
#
_cell.length_a   1.000
_cell.length_b   1.000
_cell.length_c   1.000
_cell.angle_alpha   90.00
_cell.angle_beta   90.00
_cell.angle_gamma   90.00
#
_symmetry.space_group_name_H-M   'P 1'
#
loop_
_entity.id
_entity.type
_entity.pdbx_description
1 polymer ?
#
loop_
_entity_poly.entity_id
_entity_poly.type
_entity_poly.pdbx_seq_one_letter_code
_entity_poly.pdbx_strand_id
1 'polypeptide(L)'
;MSTTFGLSPIGTPSRPFYLAVIAGLACAFVIGKTLPSTMDAIAAIIEPLCASSAPSGSTLDTVEPIGSYALPNVPGKRVTIVRVFYGPGGFTRAHRHAGSVTAYITKGEIRSQLAGGVVETFKVGQSFFEPPGAVHLVSANASNTEPAELIAVFIADEGAQLTTFVE
;
A
#
# COMPACT_ATOMS: atom_id res chain seq x y z
N MET A 1 -18.56 27.80 -41.32
CA MET A 1 -18.91 28.36 -40.01
C MET A 1 -17.80 28.03 -39.03
N SER A 2 -16.89 28.99 -38.83
CA SER A 2 -15.74 28.86 -37.90
C SER A 2 -16.12 29.50 -36.56
N THR A 3 -16.05 28.73 -35.48
CA THR A 3 -16.21 29.23 -34.13
C THR A 3 -14.84 29.28 -33.44
N THR A 4 -14.35 30.50 -33.27
CA THR A 4 -13.14 30.84 -32.51
C THR A 4 -13.45 30.86 -31.03
N PHE A 5 -12.76 30.01 -30.22
CA PHE A 5 -12.77 30.09 -28.77
C PHE A 5 -11.72 31.08 -28.29
N GLY A 6 -12.19 32.18 -27.66
CA GLY A 6 -11.33 33.14 -27.02
C GLY A 6 -10.85 32.66 -25.64
N LEU A 7 -9.53 32.70 -25.43
CA LEU A 7 -8.89 32.50 -24.14
C LEU A 7 -8.84 33.84 -23.38
N SER A 8 -9.42 33.90 -22.20
CA SER A 8 -9.29 35.02 -21.26
C SER A 8 -8.00 34.87 -20.43
N PRO A 9 -7.28 35.96 -20.15
CA PRO A 9 -6.05 35.93 -19.39
C PRO A 9 -6.35 35.84 -17.88
N ILE A 10 -5.56 34.95 -17.23
CA ILE A 10 -5.59 34.74 -15.77
C ILE A 10 -4.85 35.89 -15.09
N GLY A 11 -5.58 36.65 -14.26
CA GLY A 11 -5.04 37.71 -13.43
C GLY A 11 -4.18 37.18 -12.27
N THR A 12 -3.00 37.76 -12.08
CA THR A 12 -2.11 37.52 -10.95
C THR A 12 -2.63 38.24 -9.69
N PRO A 13 -2.72 37.60 -8.50
CA PRO A 13 -2.99 38.31 -7.26
C PRO A 13 -1.71 38.93 -6.69
N SER A 14 -1.77 40.24 -6.44
CA SER A 14 -0.78 41.04 -5.74
C SER A 14 -0.69 40.66 -4.25
N ARG A 15 0.51 40.48 -3.73
CA ARG A 15 0.82 40.31 -2.30
C ARG A 15 0.79 41.65 -1.58
N PRO A 16 0.19 41.79 -0.39
CA PRO A 16 0.58 42.83 0.55
C PRO A 16 1.62 42.31 1.56
N PHE A 17 2.69 43.06 1.69
CA PHE A 17 3.65 42.97 2.77
C PHE A 17 3.02 43.43 4.08
N TYR A 18 3.12 42.67 5.15
CA TYR A 18 2.99 43.18 6.52
C TYR A 18 4.22 42.77 7.32
N LEU A 19 5.00 43.82 7.65
CA LEU A 19 5.98 43.83 8.72
C LEU A 19 5.21 44.09 10.03
N ALA A 20 5.38 43.24 11.02
CA ALA A 20 5.14 43.58 12.42
C ALA A 20 6.15 42.88 13.30
N VAL A 21 7.09 43.64 13.81
CA VAL A 21 7.95 43.35 14.95
C VAL A 21 7.12 43.50 16.21
N ILE A 22 7.17 42.57 17.15
CA ILE A 22 7.12 42.85 18.61
C ILE A 22 7.69 41.65 19.37
N ALA A 23 8.61 41.96 20.27
CA ALA A 23 9.22 41.07 21.25
C ALA A 23 8.23 40.70 22.37
N GLY A 24 8.35 39.51 22.90
CA GLY A 24 7.64 39.10 24.11
C GLY A 24 8.19 37.72 24.60
N LEU A 25 9.08 37.82 25.60
CA LEU A 25 9.58 36.65 26.34
C LEU A 25 8.46 36.11 27.21
N ALA A 26 8.07 34.83 26.99
CA ALA A 26 7.37 34.06 27.98
C ALA A 26 7.83 32.60 27.91
N CYS A 27 8.57 32.16 28.93
CA CYS A 27 8.84 30.76 29.17
C CYS A 27 7.54 30.01 29.44
N ALA A 28 7.14 29.17 28.49
CA ALA A 28 6.15 28.14 28.74
C ALA A 28 6.81 26.79 28.48
N PHE A 29 6.91 25.96 29.52
CA PHE A 29 7.24 24.56 29.44
C PHE A 29 6.18 23.88 28.56
N VAL A 30 6.50 23.68 27.28
CA VAL A 30 5.70 22.81 26.43
C VAL A 30 6.28 21.41 26.59
N ILE A 31 5.54 20.57 27.27
CA ILE A 31 5.74 19.12 27.25
C ILE A 31 5.66 18.70 25.77
N GLY A 32 6.82 18.45 25.20
CA GLY A 32 6.95 18.01 23.81
C GLY A 32 6.30 16.63 23.64
N LYS A 33 5.04 16.62 23.21
CA LYS A 33 4.53 15.47 22.51
C LYS A 33 5.23 15.45 21.15
N THR A 34 6.31 14.68 21.07
CA THR A 34 6.92 14.34 19.80
C THR A 34 5.86 13.64 18.96
N LEU A 35 5.43 14.28 17.88
CA LEU A 35 4.65 13.59 16.87
C LEU A 35 5.48 12.42 16.37
N PRO A 36 4.94 11.19 16.33
CA PRO A 36 5.67 10.05 15.79
C PRO A 36 6.08 10.39 14.35
N SER A 37 7.30 10.03 13.99
CA SER A 37 7.76 10.22 12.62
C SER A 37 6.88 9.42 11.67
N THR A 38 6.79 9.84 10.41
CA THR A 38 6.01 9.11 9.40
C THR A 38 6.47 7.65 9.26
N MET A 39 7.71 7.35 9.63
CA MET A 39 8.26 5.99 9.66
C MET A 39 7.68 5.15 10.79
N ASP A 40 7.46 5.73 11.98
CA ASP A 40 6.85 5.01 13.11
C ASP A 40 5.37 4.68 12.84
N ALA A 41 4.66 5.59 12.16
CA ALA A 41 3.28 5.35 11.76
C ALA A 41 3.17 4.23 10.71
N ILE A 42 4.13 4.10 9.80
CA ILE A 42 4.19 3.03 8.82
C ILE A 42 4.51 1.69 9.50
N ALA A 43 5.46 1.67 10.46
CA ALA A 43 5.78 0.47 11.23
C ALA A 43 4.57 -0.07 11.99
N ALA A 44 3.79 0.81 12.64
CA ALA A 44 2.59 0.43 13.39
C ALA A 44 1.48 -0.19 12.51
N ILE A 45 1.43 0.17 11.22
CA ILE A 45 0.43 -0.38 10.29
C ILE A 45 0.84 -1.77 9.78
N ILE A 46 2.14 -2.10 9.87
CA ILE A 46 2.72 -3.31 9.28
C ILE A 46 2.95 -4.40 10.34
N GLU A 47 3.06 -4.04 11.62
CA GLU A 47 3.14 -5.06 12.68
C GLU A 47 2.06 -6.14 12.57
N PRO A 48 0.79 -5.85 12.21
CA PRO A 48 -0.19 -6.89 11.93
C PRO A 48 0.09 -7.73 10.67
N LEU A 49 0.86 -7.19 9.70
CA LEU A 49 1.26 -7.94 8.49
C LEU A 49 2.39 -8.93 8.77
N CYS A 50 3.26 -8.63 9.75
CA CYS A 50 4.45 -9.41 10.09
C CYS A 50 4.33 -10.18 11.40
N ALA A 51 3.37 -9.85 12.29
CA ALA A 51 3.27 -10.38 13.66
C ALA A 51 2.61 -11.76 13.76
N SER A 52 2.55 -12.53 12.67
CA SER A 52 2.22 -13.95 12.75
C SER A 52 3.51 -14.75 12.83
N SER A 53 3.99 -14.97 14.07
CA SER A 53 5.03 -15.96 14.35
C SER A 53 4.46 -17.36 14.13
N ALA A 54 4.37 -17.79 12.88
CA ALA A 54 4.08 -19.16 12.50
C ALA A 54 5.38 -19.87 12.07
N PRO A 55 5.51 -21.18 12.31
CA PRO A 55 6.75 -21.90 12.11
C PRO A 55 7.19 -21.88 10.64
N SER A 56 8.47 -21.71 10.44
CA SER A 56 9.21 -21.64 9.22
C SER A 56 8.92 -22.76 8.20
N GLY A 57 8.01 -22.48 7.28
CA GLY A 57 8.27 -22.91 5.92
C GLY A 57 9.13 -21.79 5.32
N SER A 58 10.19 -22.07 4.60
CA SER A 58 11.16 -21.09 4.12
C SER A 58 10.43 -19.95 3.37
N THR A 59 10.13 -18.88 4.08
CA THR A 59 9.59 -17.67 3.51
C THR A 59 10.72 -16.98 2.76
N LEU A 60 10.85 -17.31 1.49
CA LEU A 60 11.66 -16.54 0.56
C LEU A 60 10.86 -15.33 0.08
N ASP A 61 9.91 -14.86 0.88
CA ASP A 61 9.11 -13.68 0.63
C ASP A 61 9.49 -12.54 1.57
N THR A 62 9.45 -11.33 1.06
CA THR A 62 9.61 -10.10 1.83
C THR A 62 8.50 -9.14 1.43
N VAL A 63 7.83 -8.57 2.44
CA VAL A 63 6.82 -7.53 2.25
C VAL A 63 7.39 -6.22 2.74
N GLU A 64 7.56 -5.26 1.82
CA GLU A 64 8.11 -3.94 2.10
C GLU A 64 7.02 -2.88 1.90
N PRO A 65 6.72 -2.04 2.90
CA PRO A 65 5.77 -0.94 2.74
C PRO A 65 6.35 0.15 1.85
N ILE A 66 5.53 0.62 0.92
CA ILE A 66 5.86 1.78 0.07
C ILE A 66 5.16 3.03 0.58
N GLY A 67 3.88 2.92 0.97
CA GLY A 67 3.11 4.05 1.46
C GLY A 67 1.71 3.68 1.91
N SER A 68 1.10 4.57 2.70
CA SER A 68 -0.26 4.40 3.20
C SER A 68 -0.92 5.76 3.38
N TYR A 69 -2.10 5.96 2.75
CA TYR A 69 -2.78 7.24 2.69
C TYR A 69 -4.27 7.07 2.97
N ALA A 70 -4.84 7.92 3.82
CA ALA A 70 -6.29 8.04 3.93
C ALA A 70 -6.88 8.50 2.59
N LEU A 71 -8.09 8.05 2.27
CA LEU A 71 -8.79 8.44 1.04
C LEU A 71 -9.85 9.52 1.36
N PRO A 72 -9.56 10.82 1.15
CA PRO A 72 -10.49 11.90 1.52
C PRO A 72 -11.85 11.82 0.79
N ASN A 73 -11.86 11.25 -0.40
CA ASN A 73 -13.06 11.02 -1.22
C ASN A 73 -13.85 9.76 -0.82
N VAL A 74 -13.31 8.91 0.05
CA VAL A 74 -13.96 7.73 0.61
C VAL A 74 -13.65 7.67 2.11
N PRO A 75 -14.36 8.45 2.94
CA PRO A 75 -14.09 8.54 4.38
C PRO A 75 -14.06 7.16 5.05
N GLY A 76 -13.12 6.95 5.98
CA GLY A 76 -12.91 5.69 6.69
C GLY A 76 -12.16 4.63 5.88
N LYS A 77 -11.74 4.93 4.64
CA LYS A 77 -10.91 4.04 3.83
C LYS A 77 -9.48 4.58 3.70
N ARG A 78 -8.59 3.64 3.52
CA ARG A 78 -7.16 3.87 3.33
C ARG A 78 -6.64 3.06 2.16
N VAL A 79 -5.77 3.66 1.35
CA VAL A 79 -4.94 2.93 0.40
C VAL A 79 -3.60 2.61 1.05
N THR A 80 -3.17 1.36 0.97
CA THR A 80 -1.85 0.91 1.42
C THR A 80 -1.16 0.20 0.27
N ILE A 81 0.09 0.55 0.03
CA ILE A 81 0.89 0.03 -1.08
C ILE A 81 2.08 -0.70 -0.50
N VAL A 82 2.28 -1.94 -0.91
CA VAL A 82 3.43 -2.75 -0.50
C VAL A 82 4.12 -3.34 -1.72
N ARG A 83 5.43 -3.55 -1.62
CA ARG A 83 6.20 -4.41 -2.50
C ARG A 83 6.27 -5.80 -1.88
N VAL A 84 5.95 -6.83 -2.67
CA VAL A 84 6.12 -8.23 -2.28
C VAL A 84 7.19 -8.84 -3.17
N PHE A 85 8.25 -9.31 -2.56
CA PHE A 85 9.35 -9.99 -3.24
C PHE A 85 9.34 -11.47 -2.89
N TYR A 86 9.39 -12.32 -3.91
CA TYR A 86 9.54 -13.76 -3.79
C TYR A 86 10.90 -14.19 -4.33
N GLY A 87 11.70 -14.85 -3.50
CA GLY A 87 12.86 -15.59 -3.97
C GLY A 87 12.44 -16.75 -4.88
N PRO A 88 13.41 -17.49 -5.48
CA PRO A 88 13.14 -18.69 -6.26
C PRO A 88 12.32 -19.71 -5.46
N GLY A 89 11.16 -20.16 -5.99
CA GLY A 89 10.25 -21.06 -5.30
C GLY A 89 9.50 -20.45 -4.11
N GLY A 90 9.65 -19.14 -3.87
CA GLY A 90 8.98 -18.43 -2.77
C GLY A 90 7.46 -18.37 -2.94
N PHE A 91 6.74 -18.35 -1.82
CA PHE A 91 5.29 -18.29 -1.79
C PHE A 91 4.77 -17.69 -0.49
N THR A 92 3.57 -17.15 -0.52
CA THR A 92 2.79 -16.80 0.68
C THR A 92 1.75 -17.89 0.93
N ARG A 93 1.60 -18.31 2.20
CA ARG A 93 0.57 -19.29 2.59
C ARG A 93 -0.82 -18.77 2.26
N ALA A 94 -1.79 -19.69 2.21
CA ALA A 94 -3.20 -19.35 2.00
C ALA A 94 -3.65 -18.28 3.00
N HIS A 95 -4.29 -17.23 2.48
CA HIS A 95 -4.68 -16.06 3.26
C HIS A 95 -5.88 -15.34 2.63
N ARG A 96 -6.37 -14.33 3.32
CA ARG A 96 -7.41 -13.41 2.82
C ARG A 96 -7.08 -11.98 3.25
N HIS A 97 -7.64 -11.03 2.51
CA HIS A 97 -7.48 -9.62 2.78
C HIS A 97 -8.80 -8.98 3.26
N ALA A 98 -8.71 -8.06 4.23
CA ALA A 98 -9.88 -7.34 4.75
C ALA A 98 -10.51 -6.40 3.70
N GLY A 99 -9.72 -5.92 2.75
CA GLY A 99 -10.14 -5.02 1.68
C GLY A 99 -9.87 -5.59 0.29
N SER A 100 -10.14 -4.78 -0.72
CA SER A 100 -9.76 -5.08 -2.11
C SER A 100 -8.26 -4.99 -2.28
N VAL A 101 -7.68 -5.89 -3.08
CA VAL A 101 -6.28 -5.84 -3.49
C VAL A 101 -6.18 -5.86 -5.00
N THR A 102 -5.33 -4.99 -5.55
CA THR A 102 -4.86 -5.09 -6.93
C THR A 102 -3.36 -5.35 -6.88
N ALA A 103 -2.93 -6.47 -7.44
CA ALA A 103 -1.53 -6.82 -7.56
C ALA A 103 -1.05 -6.56 -8.99
N TYR A 104 0.10 -5.88 -9.13
CA TYR A 104 0.75 -5.59 -10.41
C TYR A 104 2.15 -6.19 -10.43
N ILE A 105 2.45 -6.98 -11.45
CA ILE A 105 3.71 -7.72 -11.55
C ILE A 105 4.82 -6.82 -12.11
N THR A 106 5.88 -6.63 -11.34
CA THR A 106 7.03 -5.79 -11.71
C THR A 106 8.26 -6.62 -12.12
N LYS A 107 8.34 -7.89 -11.68
CA LYS A 107 9.44 -8.78 -12.04
C LYS A 107 9.01 -10.24 -12.04
N GLY A 108 9.54 -11.03 -12.97
CA GLY A 108 9.29 -12.48 -13.05
C GLY A 108 7.84 -12.82 -13.40
N GLU A 109 7.38 -13.93 -12.87
CA GLU A 109 6.02 -14.44 -13.08
C GLU A 109 5.45 -14.91 -11.74
N ILE A 110 4.17 -14.60 -11.48
CA ILE A 110 3.46 -14.96 -10.25
C ILE A 110 2.30 -15.90 -10.59
N ARG A 111 2.22 -17.04 -9.90
CA ARG A 111 1.03 -17.90 -9.89
C ARG A 111 0.09 -17.41 -8.81
N SER A 112 -1.17 -17.22 -9.17
CA SER A 112 -2.23 -16.81 -8.25
C SER A 112 -3.45 -17.71 -8.43
N GLN A 113 -4.14 -18.00 -7.33
CA GLN A 113 -5.42 -18.69 -7.31
C GLN A 113 -6.29 -18.19 -6.16
N LEU A 114 -7.46 -17.70 -6.48
CA LEU A 114 -8.52 -17.51 -5.49
C LEU A 114 -9.34 -18.78 -5.32
N ALA A 115 -9.92 -18.98 -4.13
CA ALA A 115 -10.80 -20.12 -3.86
C ALA A 115 -11.96 -20.15 -4.86
N GLY A 116 -12.20 -21.32 -5.43
CA GLY A 116 -13.22 -21.53 -6.48
C GLY A 116 -12.75 -21.20 -7.90
N GLY A 117 -11.56 -20.60 -8.06
CA GLY A 117 -10.96 -20.32 -9.37
C GLY A 117 -9.88 -21.32 -9.77
N VAL A 118 -9.33 -21.14 -10.96
CA VAL A 118 -8.17 -21.90 -11.46
C VAL A 118 -6.88 -21.19 -11.07
N VAL A 119 -5.75 -21.91 -11.11
CA VAL A 119 -4.43 -21.27 -11.00
C VAL A 119 -4.13 -20.54 -12.30
N GLU A 120 -3.81 -19.26 -12.18
CA GLU A 120 -3.37 -18.42 -13.29
C GLU A 120 -1.94 -17.97 -13.08
N THR A 121 -1.22 -17.67 -14.17
CA THR A 121 0.14 -17.13 -14.12
C THR A 121 0.15 -15.75 -14.75
N PHE A 122 0.60 -14.78 -13.96
CA PHE A 122 0.68 -13.38 -14.35
C PHE A 122 2.14 -12.98 -14.56
N LYS A 123 2.40 -12.28 -15.67
CA LYS A 123 3.72 -11.81 -16.10
C LYS A 123 3.90 -10.33 -15.83
N VAL A 124 5.14 -9.85 -15.95
CA VAL A 124 5.46 -8.41 -15.87
C VAL A 124 4.50 -7.60 -16.75
N GLY A 125 3.93 -6.53 -16.17
CA GLY A 125 2.96 -5.66 -16.81
C GLY A 125 1.51 -6.11 -16.68
N GLN A 126 1.25 -7.31 -16.16
CA GLN A 126 -0.10 -7.80 -15.88
C GLN A 126 -0.50 -7.55 -14.42
N SER A 127 -1.78 -7.61 -14.16
CA SER A 127 -2.34 -7.46 -12.81
C SER A 127 -3.46 -8.46 -12.58
N PHE A 128 -3.72 -8.76 -11.30
CA PHE A 128 -4.90 -9.49 -10.86
C PHE A 128 -5.58 -8.75 -9.71
N PHE A 129 -6.82 -9.12 -9.44
CA PHE A 129 -7.66 -8.50 -8.42
C PHE A 129 -8.14 -9.54 -7.41
N GLU A 130 -8.11 -9.17 -6.15
CA GLU A 130 -8.61 -9.96 -5.03
C GLU A 130 -9.76 -9.20 -4.36
N PRO A 131 -11.01 -9.72 -4.43
CA PRO A 131 -12.13 -9.13 -3.71
C PRO A 131 -11.95 -9.22 -2.19
N PRO A 132 -12.56 -8.30 -1.42
CA PRO A 132 -12.51 -8.35 0.04
C PRO A 132 -12.95 -9.71 0.59
N GLY A 133 -12.14 -10.30 1.47
CA GLY A 133 -12.42 -11.57 2.13
C GLY A 133 -12.24 -12.83 1.27
N ALA A 134 -11.98 -12.70 -0.03
CA ALA A 134 -11.65 -13.85 -0.87
C ALA A 134 -10.42 -14.59 -0.34
N VAL A 135 -10.46 -15.91 -0.34
CA VAL A 135 -9.29 -16.71 0.06
C VAL A 135 -8.34 -16.84 -1.12
N HIS A 136 -7.14 -16.30 -0.96
CA HIS A 136 -6.03 -16.46 -1.90
C HIS A 136 -5.29 -17.76 -1.55
N LEU A 137 -5.58 -18.80 -2.32
CA LEU A 137 -5.05 -20.15 -2.06
C LEU A 137 -3.60 -20.29 -2.54
N VAL A 138 -3.26 -19.68 -3.65
CA VAL A 138 -1.93 -19.73 -4.25
C VAL A 138 -1.46 -18.31 -4.52
N SER A 139 -0.35 -17.93 -3.89
CA SER A 139 0.41 -16.70 -4.18
C SER A 139 1.88 -17.09 -4.19
N ALA A 140 2.46 -17.31 -5.36
CA ALA A 140 3.76 -17.95 -5.48
C ALA A 140 4.56 -17.48 -6.70
N ASN A 141 5.87 -17.42 -6.55
CA ASN A 141 6.78 -17.33 -7.69
C ASN A 141 6.60 -18.54 -8.61
N ALA A 142 6.45 -18.31 -9.91
CA ALA A 142 6.35 -19.40 -10.89
C ALA A 142 7.69 -20.07 -11.18
N SER A 143 8.82 -19.42 -10.83
CA SER A 143 10.18 -19.90 -11.07
C SER A 143 10.82 -20.43 -9.80
N ASN A 144 11.57 -21.54 -9.94
CA ASN A 144 12.43 -22.07 -8.89
C ASN A 144 13.89 -21.58 -8.99
N THR A 145 14.22 -20.76 -9.98
CA THR A 145 15.57 -20.28 -10.22
C THR A 145 15.69 -18.77 -10.24
N GLU A 146 14.63 -18.05 -10.63
CA GLU A 146 14.61 -16.60 -10.76
C GLU A 146 13.64 -15.98 -9.75
N PRO A 147 13.94 -14.81 -9.20
CA PRO A 147 13.02 -14.11 -8.29
C PRO A 147 11.86 -13.47 -9.04
N ALA A 148 10.76 -13.23 -8.32
CA ALA A 148 9.61 -12.48 -8.79
C ALA A 148 9.23 -11.36 -7.82
N GLU A 149 8.54 -10.33 -8.32
CA GLU A 149 8.11 -9.18 -7.53
C GLU A 149 6.77 -8.67 -8.04
N LEU A 150 5.95 -8.23 -7.10
CA LEU A 150 4.71 -7.52 -7.39
C LEU A 150 4.55 -6.30 -6.46
N ILE A 151 3.76 -5.35 -6.90
CA ILE A 151 3.22 -4.26 -6.06
C ILE A 151 1.78 -4.61 -5.75
N ALA A 152 1.44 -4.72 -4.47
CA ALA A 152 0.07 -4.91 -4.02
C ALA A 152 -0.50 -3.59 -3.47
N VAL A 153 -1.66 -3.19 -3.99
CA VAL A 153 -2.41 -1.99 -3.59
C VAL A 153 -3.67 -2.43 -2.88
N PHE A 154 -3.73 -2.17 -1.59
CA PHE A 154 -4.87 -2.47 -0.73
C PHE A 154 -5.78 -1.25 -0.60
N ILE A 155 -7.08 -1.46 -0.64
CA ILE A 155 -8.09 -0.48 -0.22
C ILE A 155 -8.96 -1.14 0.84
N ALA A 156 -8.78 -0.71 2.09
CA ALA A 156 -9.44 -1.30 3.25
C ALA A 156 -9.93 -0.22 4.22
N ASP A 157 -10.69 -0.61 5.25
CA ASP A 157 -11.04 0.29 6.34
C ASP A 157 -9.80 0.74 7.12
N GLU A 158 -9.81 1.95 7.64
CA GLU A 158 -8.75 2.43 8.52
C GLU A 158 -8.64 1.53 9.76
N GLY A 159 -7.43 1.09 10.09
CA GLY A 159 -7.15 0.18 11.20
C GLY A 159 -7.48 -1.29 10.94
N ALA A 160 -7.94 -1.65 9.74
CA ALA A 160 -8.19 -3.06 9.41
C ALA A 160 -6.89 -3.88 9.37
N GLN A 161 -6.95 -5.11 9.86
CA GLN A 161 -5.89 -6.10 9.65
C GLN A 161 -5.89 -6.52 8.17
N LEU A 162 -4.90 -6.07 7.40
CA LEU A 162 -4.90 -6.22 5.95
C LEU A 162 -4.81 -7.67 5.48
N THR A 163 -4.09 -8.54 6.21
CA THR A 163 -3.89 -9.95 5.83
C THR A 163 -4.19 -10.87 7.02
N THR A 164 -4.96 -11.92 6.79
CA THR A 164 -5.24 -12.98 7.75
C THR A 164 -4.95 -14.32 7.10
N PHE A 165 -4.04 -15.10 7.66
CA PHE A 165 -3.77 -16.46 7.20
C PHE A 165 -4.92 -17.39 7.50
N VAL A 166 -5.18 -18.35 6.62
CA VAL A 166 -6.15 -19.43 6.83
C VAL A 166 -5.40 -20.72 7.15
N GLU A 167 -5.98 -21.52 8.04
CA GLU A 167 -5.48 -22.84 8.42
C GLU A 167 -5.88 -23.91 7.40
#